data_e59c4abeeb1b7493d139c8e77ac423b4
#
_entry.id   e59c4abeeb1b7493d139c8e77ac423b4
#
_cell.length_a   1.000
_cell.length_b   1.000
_cell.length_c   1.000
_cell.angle_alpha   90.00
_cell.angle_beta   90.00
_cell.angle_gamma   90.00
#
_symmetry.space_group_name_H-M   'P 1'
#
loop_
_entity.id
_entity.type
_entity.pdbx_description
1 polymer ?
#
loop_
_entity_poly.entity_id
_entity_poly.type
_entity_poly.pdbx_seq_one_letter_code
_entity_poly.pdbx_strand_id
1 'polypeptide(L)'
;TDLFTQGDVGADRARYLVDDWIENFGRFDGFSWRMGCAGDRVWNWMRCGAALFEHGDPEVCETRLEALGRQARHVLALVDAELEPQARWRGCTLAVAHAVCLGRGKGLDDAEMRLESECTAQFFADGGHVSRSPARALRCLADLITIHDLLERSDRQIPEFITRWIGRIGGMVAFFKAEDDSLMPFHDGDERWPEAVSAVLSHLETPPRQFSVAPKSGFHKLIKGQTVLVLDAGAAPERPFGDKAHSGALGFELHDGPARLVTSCACSPEIDIAFRAAV
;
A
#
# COMPACT_ATOMS: atom_id res chain seq x y z
N THR A 1 9.48 -8.76 2.28
CA THR A 1 9.03 -8.70 3.70
C THR A 1 8.91 -10.08 4.30
N ASP A 2 8.37 -11.07 3.60
CA ASP A 2 8.13 -12.41 4.15
C ASP A 2 9.41 -13.15 4.57
N LEU A 3 10.55 -12.85 3.94
CA LEU A 3 11.84 -13.45 4.32
C LEU A 3 12.28 -13.06 5.73
N PHE A 4 11.96 -11.85 6.19
CA PHE A 4 12.36 -11.38 7.52
C PHE A 4 11.51 -11.94 8.67
N THR A 5 10.34 -12.50 8.35
CA THR A 5 9.52 -13.22 9.35
C THR A 5 10.07 -14.63 9.65
N GLN A 6 11.00 -15.12 8.82
CA GLN A 6 11.64 -16.43 8.98
C GLN A 6 12.88 -16.42 9.90
N GLY A 7 13.11 -15.33 10.64
CA GLY A 7 14.25 -15.18 11.55
C GLY A 7 15.60 -15.01 10.82
N ASP A 8 16.68 -15.42 11.45
CA ASP A 8 18.04 -15.18 10.95
C ASP A 8 18.31 -15.77 9.55
N VAL A 9 17.76 -16.95 9.26
CA VAL A 9 17.90 -17.62 7.94
C VAL A 9 17.23 -16.78 6.84
N GLY A 10 16.08 -16.21 7.14
CA GLY A 10 15.38 -15.33 6.21
C GLY A 10 16.13 -14.02 5.98
N ALA A 11 16.73 -13.45 7.03
CA ALA A 11 17.55 -12.25 6.94
C ALA A 11 18.81 -12.46 6.10
N ASP A 12 19.52 -13.58 6.26
CA ASP A 12 20.67 -13.93 5.45
C ASP A 12 20.30 -14.08 3.97
N ARG A 13 19.19 -14.75 3.70
CA ARG A 13 18.68 -14.89 2.33
C ARG A 13 18.32 -13.55 1.70
N ALA A 14 17.70 -12.66 2.47
CA ALA A 14 17.38 -11.32 2.00
C ALA A 14 18.64 -10.49 1.70
N ARG A 15 19.65 -10.54 2.56
CA ARG A 15 20.97 -9.90 2.33
C ARG A 15 21.61 -10.42 1.04
N TYR A 16 21.65 -11.73 0.86
CA TYR A 16 22.17 -12.33 -0.36
C TYR A 16 21.45 -11.83 -1.61
N LEU A 17 20.12 -11.79 -1.61
CA LEU A 17 19.32 -11.32 -2.75
C LEU A 17 19.52 -9.82 -3.03
N VAL A 18 19.76 -9.02 -2.00
CA VAL A 18 20.08 -7.59 -2.15
C VAL A 18 21.46 -7.42 -2.80
N ASP A 19 22.47 -8.18 -2.35
CA ASP A 19 23.83 -8.11 -2.89
C ASP A 19 23.85 -8.60 -4.35
N ASP A 20 23.19 -9.72 -4.65
CA ASP A 20 23.04 -10.24 -6.00
C ASP A 20 22.35 -9.21 -6.93
N TRP A 21 21.31 -8.54 -6.42
CA TRP A 21 20.68 -7.47 -7.17
C TRP A 21 21.61 -6.27 -7.41
N ILE A 22 22.40 -5.87 -6.42
CA ILE A 22 23.35 -4.75 -6.56
C ILE A 22 24.40 -5.08 -7.63
N GLU A 23 24.92 -6.30 -7.62
CA GLU A 23 25.92 -6.76 -8.59
C GLU A 23 25.38 -6.78 -10.02
N ASN A 24 24.18 -7.34 -10.22
CA ASN A 24 23.63 -7.56 -11.56
C ASN A 24 22.81 -6.40 -12.11
N PHE A 25 22.12 -5.63 -11.25
CA PHE A 25 21.16 -4.59 -11.62
C PHE A 25 21.41 -3.23 -10.93
N GLY A 26 22.49 -3.09 -10.18
CA GLY A 26 22.84 -1.85 -9.46
C GLY A 26 23.15 -0.67 -10.37
N ARG A 27 23.33 -0.89 -11.70
CA ARG A 27 23.40 0.15 -12.72
C ARG A 27 22.04 0.40 -13.33
N PHE A 28 21.81 1.62 -13.80
CA PHE A 28 20.56 2.00 -14.42
C PHE A 28 20.23 1.10 -15.63
N ASP A 29 19.00 0.56 -15.62
CA ASP A 29 18.39 -0.12 -16.76
C ASP A 29 16.91 0.31 -16.90
N GLY A 30 16.35 0.15 -18.11
CA GLY A 30 15.02 0.65 -18.44
C GLY A 30 13.86 -0.14 -17.80
N PHE A 31 14.11 -1.25 -17.13
CA PHE A 31 13.08 -2.07 -16.50
C PHE A 31 13.14 -2.01 -14.98
N SER A 32 14.26 -2.42 -14.37
CA SER A 32 14.36 -2.52 -12.90
C SER A 32 14.40 -1.15 -12.22
N TRP A 33 14.72 -0.10 -12.97
CA TRP A 33 14.75 1.28 -12.49
C TRP A 33 13.49 2.09 -12.82
N ARG A 34 12.44 1.47 -13.37
CA ARG A 34 11.12 2.13 -13.45
C ARG A 34 10.67 2.56 -12.05
N MET A 35 10.04 3.71 -11.96
CA MET A 35 9.69 4.33 -10.68
C MET A 35 8.92 3.38 -9.76
N GLY A 36 7.94 2.64 -10.25
CA GLY A 36 7.20 1.66 -9.46
C GLY A 36 8.11 0.57 -8.89
N CYS A 37 8.96 -0.05 -9.74
CA CYS A 37 9.89 -1.12 -9.31
C CYS A 37 10.95 -0.60 -8.34
N ALA A 38 11.58 0.53 -8.66
CA ALA A 38 12.60 1.14 -7.83
C ALA A 38 12.02 1.65 -6.52
N GLY A 39 10.84 2.28 -6.56
CA GLY A 39 10.15 2.79 -5.39
C GLY A 39 9.78 1.69 -4.40
N ASP A 40 9.16 0.60 -4.85
CA ASP A 40 8.82 -0.52 -3.98
C ASP A 40 10.06 -1.20 -3.39
N ARG A 41 11.14 -1.32 -4.16
CA ARG A 41 12.41 -1.87 -3.68
C ARG A 41 13.05 -0.99 -2.62
N VAL A 42 13.15 0.33 -2.85
CA VAL A 42 13.67 1.30 -1.88
C VAL A 42 12.85 1.27 -0.60
N TRP A 43 11.52 1.28 -0.72
CA TRP A 43 10.60 1.21 0.41
C TRP A 43 10.83 -0.05 1.27
N ASN A 44 10.94 -1.20 0.61
CA ASN A 44 11.18 -2.46 1.30
C ASN A 44 12.57 -2.50 1.96
N TRP A 45 13.61 -1.99 1.30
CA TRP A 45 14.95 -1.93 1.91
C TRP A 45 14.99 -1.00 3.12
N MET A 46 14.32 0.14 3.07
CA MET A 46 14.22 1.06 4.22
C MET A 46 13.48 0.41 5.40
N ARG A 47 12.35 -0.24 5.15
CA ARG A 47 11.59 -0.94 6.20
C ARG A 47 12.34 -2.09 6.85
N CYS A 48 13.24 -2.71 6.12
CA CYS A 48 14.07 -3.82 6.58
C CYS A 48 15.50 -3.37 6.95
N GLY A 49 15.68 -2.08 7.21
CA GLY A 49 16.99 -1.44 7.38
C GLY A 49 17.88 -2.11 8.41
N ALA A 50 17.37 -2.41 9.60
CA ALA A 50 18.13 -3.08 10.65
C ALA A 50 18.74 -4.40 10.16
N ALA A 51 17.94 -5.24 9.50
CA ALA A 51 18.42 -6.53 8.99
C ALA A 51 19.42 -6.40 7.84
N LEU A 52 19.34 -5.33 7.03
CA LEU A 52 20.19 -5.15 5.86
C LEU A 52 21.49 -4.38 6.16
N PHE A 53 21.48 -3.45 7.10
CA PHE A 53 22.54 -2.46 7.28
C PHE A 53 23.23 -2.48 8.65
N GLU A 54 22.65 -3.13 9.68
CA GLU A 54 23.20 -3.14 11.03
C GLU A 54 24.10 -4.35 11.33
N HIS A 55 24.07 -5.38 10.48
CA HIS A 55 24.80 -6.62 10.69
C HIS A 55 25.61 -7.00 9.44
N GLY A 56 26.87 -7.37 9.64
CA GLY A 56 27.76 -7.84 8.60
C GLY A 56 29.03 -7.02 8.45
N ASP A 57 29.71 -7.21 7.32
CA ASP A 57 30.91 -6.47 6.96
C ASP A 57 30.58 -4.99 6.71
N PRO A 58 31.30 -4.03 7.33
CA PRO A 58 31.06 -2.60 7.14
C PRO A 58 31.13 -2.14 5.67
N GLU A 59 32.04 -2.68 4.87
CA GLU A 59 32.18 -2.34 3.44
C GLU A 59 30.95 -2.80 2.64
N VAL A 60 30.42 -3.97 2.98
CA VAL A 60 29.20 -4.50 2.35
C VAL A 60 27.99 -3.65 2.74
N CYS A 61 27.88 -3.28 4.03
CA CYS A 61 26.81 -2.38 4.50
C CYS A 61 26.86 -1.02 3.82
N GLU A 62 28.05 -0.43 3.65
CA GLU A 62 28.25 0.83 2.93
C GLU A 62 27.82 0.72 1.45
N THR A 63 28.20 -0.36 0.79
CA THR A 63 27.80 -0.64 -0.61
C THR A 63 26.28 -0.71 -0.75
N ARG A 64 25.59 -1.37 0.18
CA ARG A 64 24.11 -1.44 0.21
C ARG A 64 23.49 -0.06 0.45
N LEU A 65 24.03 0.74 1.38
CA LEU A 65 23.54 2.09 1.67
C LEU A 65 23.74 3.04 0.47
N GLU A 66 24.87 2.95 -0.21
CA GLU A 66 25.11 3.72 -1.44
C GLU A 66 24.12 3.34 -2.55
N ALA A 67 23.87 2.04 -2.73
CA ALA A 67 22.90 1.55 -3.70
C ALA A 67 21.48 2.00 -3.36
N LEU A 68 21.09 1.97 -2.08
CA LEU A 68 19.81 2.51 -1.59
C LEU A 68 19.71 4.01 -1.90
N GLY A 69 20.74 4.78 -1.55
CA GLY A 69 20.76 6.23 -1.76
C GLY A 69 20.70 6.63 -3.25
N ARG A 70 21.35 5.87 -4.14
CA ARG A 70 21.24 6.10 -5.61
C ARG A 70 19.80 5.90 -6.09
N GLN A 71 19.17 4.81 -5.70
CA GLN A 71 17.80 4.49 -6.08
C GLN A 71 16.78 5.49 -5.50
N ALA A 72 16.94 5.86 -4.22
CA ALA A 72 16.09 6.85 -3.58
C ALA A 72 16.15 8.20 -4.34
N ARG A 73 17.35 8.70 -4.66
CA ARG A 73 17.50 9.93 -5.45
C ARG A 73 16.85 9.84 -6.82
N HIS A 74 16.95 8.69 -7.48
CA HIS A 74 16.31 8.45 -8.78
C HIS A 74 14.78 8.54 -8.66
N VAL A 75 14.17 7.83 -7.71
CA VAL A 75 12.72 7.85 -7.49
C VAL A 75 12.23 9.25 -7.16
N LEU A 76 12.92 9.95 -6.24
CA LEU A 76 12.54 11.30 -5.82
C LEU A 76 12.64 12.34 -6.95
N ALA A 77 13.55 12.16 -7.89
CA ALA A 77 13.67 13.03 -9.07
C ALA A 77 12.51 12.86 -10.06
N LEU A 78 11.80 11.72 -10.04
CA LEU A 78 10.72 11.40 -10.96
C LEU A 78 9.32 11.63 -10.37
N VAL A 79 9.20 11.83 -9.07
CA VAL A 79 7.90 11.86 -8.36
C VAL A 79 6.89 12.84 -8.98
N ASP A 80 7.35 14.03 -9.36
CA ASP A 80 6.45 15.07 -9.89
C ASP A 80 6.01 14.80 -11.35
N ALA A 81 6.77 13.99 -12.09
CA ALA A 81 6.47 13.62 -13.47
C ALA A 81 5.74 12.28 -13.59
N GLU A 82 5.63 11.52 -12.50
CA GLU A 82 5.01 10.19 -12.52
C GLU A 82 3.48 10.29 -12.65
N LEU A 83 2.94 9.54 -13.58
CA LEU A 83 1.51 9.52 -13.89
C LEU A 83 0.82 8.24 -13.40
N GLU A 84 1.57 7.17 -13.14
CA GLU A 84 1.00 5.94 -12.59
C GLU A 84 0.73 6.15 -11.10
N PRO A 85 -0.55 6.05 -10.65
CA PRO A 85 -0.94 6.46 -9.30
C PRO A 85 -0.23 5.70 -8.17
N GLN A 86 0.02 4.41 -8.36
CA GLN A 86 0.68 3.59 -7.34
C GLN A 86 2.16 3.94 -7.19
N ALA A 87 2.85 4.18 -8.32
CA ALA A 87 4.25 4.61 -8.31
C ALA A 87 4.38 6.01 -7.69
N ARG A 88 3.45 6.92 -8.03
CA ARG A 88 3.41 8.27 -7.47
C ARG A 88 3.15 8.24 -5.95
N TRP A 89 2.19 7.46 -5.48
CA TRP A 89 1.95 7.23 -4.05
C TRP A 89 3.25 6.78 -3.35
N ARG A 90 3.91 5.78 -3.93
CA ARG A 90 5.18 5.26 -3.41
C ARG A 90 6.26 6.34 -3.36
N GLY A 91 6.37 7.17 -4.39
CA GLY A 91 7.30 8.29 -4.42
C GLY A 91 7.04 9.33 -3.33
N CYS A 92 5.76 9.66 -3.07
CA CYS A 92 5.36 10.59 -2.02
C CYS A 92 5.66 10.04 -0.62
N THR A 93 5.37 8.76 -0.36
CA THR A 93 5.71 8.12 0.93
C THR A 93 7.21 8.05 1.15
N LEU A 94 7.98 7.72 0.10
CA LEU A 94 9.45 7.73 0.15
C LEU A 94 10.03 9.12 0.38
N ALA A 95 9.42 10.17 -0.16
CA ALA A 95 9.88 11.54 0.06
C ALA A 95 9.83 11.92 1.55
N VAL A 96 8.74 11.57 2.25
CA VAL A 96 8.63 11.78 3.70
C VAL A 96 9.67 10.95 4.45
N ALA A 97 9.75 9.65 4.19
CA ALA A 97 10.71 8.77 4.87
C ALA A 97 12.16 9.22 4.67
N HIS A 98 12.52 9.60 3.44
CA HIS A 98 13.86 10.10 3.11
C HIS A 98 14.17 11.43 3.84
N ALA A 99 13.22 12.36 3.89
CA ALA A 99 13.41 13.64 4.59
C ALA A 99 13.60 13.45 6.10
N VAL A 100 12.86 12.52 6.72
CA VAL A 100 13.02 12.15 8.13
C VAL A 100 14.40 11.54 8.37
N CYS A 101 14.82 10.56 7.58
CA CYS A 101 16.13 9.90 7.72
C CYS A 101 17.31 10.86 7.56
N LEU A 102 17.19 11.90 6.72
CA LEU A 102 18.24 12.89 6.52
C LEU A 102 18.17 14.08 7.48
N GLY A 103 17.19 14.15 8.36
CA GLY A 103 17.00 15.24 9.30
C GLY A 103 16.68 16.59 8.65
N ARG A 104 16.17 16.62 7.42
CA ARG A 104 15.92 17.85 6.63
C ARG A 104 14.54 18.42 6.91
N GLY A 105 14.41 19.37 7.84
CA GLY A 105 13.14 19.99 8.21
C GLY A 105 12.36 20.57 7.02
N LYS A 106 12.94 21.49 6.25
CA LYS A 106 12.25 22.10 5.09
C LYS A 106 11.85 21.09 4.01
N GLY A 107 12.68 20.10 3.77
CA GLY A 107 12.35 19.04 2.81
C GLY A 107 11.25 18.11 3.32
N LEU A 108 11.05 18.03 4.65
CA LEU A 108 9.96 17.28 5.25
C LEU A 108 8.62 17.97 5.01
N ASP A 109 8.53 19.29 5.25
CA ASP A 109 7.30 20.05 5.03
C ASP A 109 6.80 19.92 3.57
N ASP A 110 7.72 20.04 2.60
CA ASP A 110 7.40 19.87 1.18
C ASP A 110 6.92 18.44 0.86
N ALA A 111 7.54 17.42 1.47
CA ALA A 111 7.16 16.02 1.27
C ALA A 111 5.80 15.70 1.89
N GLU A 112 5.51 16.26 3.08
CA GLU A 112 4.21 16.12 3.75
C GLU A 112 3.09 16.76 2.93
N MET A 113 3.29 17.97 2.41
CA MET A 113 2.30 18.62 1.53
C MET A 113 2.00 17.79 0.27
N ARG A 114 3.03 17.17 -0.34
CA ARG A 114 2.85 16.27 -1.49
C ARG A 114 2.04 15.03 -1.09
N LEU A 115 2.35 14.42 0.03
CA LEU A 115 1.64 13.24 0.52
C LEU A 115 0.19 13.57 0.85
N GLU A 116 -0.10 14.72 1.46
CA GLU A 116 -1.48 15.17 1.73
C GLU A 116 -2.26 15.39 0.44
N SER A 117 -1.63 16.02 -0.56
CA SER A 117 -2.22 16.19 -1.88
C SER A 117 -2.55 14.84 -2.53
N GLU A 118 -1.63 13.88 -2.42
CA GLU A 118 -1.81 12.54 -2.97
C GLU A 118 -2.91 11.76 -2.24
N CYS A 119 -3.01 11.87 -0.92
CA CYS A 119 -4.13 11.32 -0.16
C CYS A 119 -5.47 11.87 -0.65
N THR A 120 -5.52 13.18 -0.90
CA THR A 120 -6.75 13.82 -1.40
C THR A 120 -7.10 13.41 -2.84
N ALA A 121 -6.10 13.12 -3.67
CA ALA A 121 -6.30 12.67 -5.04
C ALA A 121 -6.72 11.20 -5.15
N GLN A 122 -6.23 10.34 -4.23
CA GLN A 122 -6.47 8.90 -4.30
C GLN A 122 -7.60 8.39 -3.42
N PHE A 123 -8.13 9.21 -2.50
CA PHE A 123 -9.18 8.77 -1.58
C PHE A 123 -10.40 9.68 -1.58
N PHE A 124 -11.57 9.06 -1.55
CA PHE A 124 -12.82 9.76 -1.24
C PHE A 124 -12.85 10.17 0.23
N ALA A 125 -13.72 11.14 0.54
CA ALA A 125 -13.85 11.66 1.92
C ALA A 125 -14.29 10.61 2.95
N ASP A 126 -14.88 9.49 2.52
CA ASP A 126 -15.26 8.35 3.36
C ASP A 126 -14.11 7.33 3.56
N GLY A 127 -12.95 7.55 2.95
CA GLY A 127 -11.78 6.69 3.04
C GLY A 127 -11.70 5.60 1.96
N GLY A 128 -12.67 5.52 1.06
CA GLY A 128 -12.61 4.62 -0.10
C GLY A 128 -11.56 5.06 -1.11
N HIS A 129 -10.77 4.13 -1.62
CA HIS A 129 -9.81 4.43 -2.68
C HIS A 129 -10.51 4.67 -4.01
N VAL A 130 -10.05 5.64 -4.81
CA VAL A 130 -10.69 6.00 -6.10
C VAL A 130 -10.65 4.86 -7.12
N SER A 131 -9.70 3.92 -7.03
CA SER A 131 -9.71 2.68 -7.84
C SER A 131 -10.77 1.68 -7.40
N ARG A 132 -11.49 1.92 -6.31
CA ARG A 132 -12.50 1.05 -5.70
C ARG A 132 -11.96 -0.30 -5.22
N SER A 133 -10.63 -0.44 -5.11
CA SER A 133 -9.94 -1.64 -4.63
C SER A 133 -9.68 -1.58 -3.12
N PRO A 134 -10.27 -2.49 -2.32
CA PRO A 134 -9.95 -2.61 -0.90
C PRO A 134 -8.48 -2.99 -0.65
N ALA A 135 -7.89 -3.79 -1.53
CA ALA A 135 -6.49 -4.20 -1.42
C ALA A 135 -5.53 -3.00 -1.58
N ARG A 136 -5.84 -2.05 -2.47
CA ARG A 136 -5.07 -0.81 -2.58
C ARG A 136 -5.22 0.06 -1.35
N ALA A 137 -6.46 0.20 -0.84
CA ALA A 137 -6.70 0.94 0.40
C ALA A 137 -5.89 0.35 1.56
N LEU A 138 -5.84 -0.98 1.71
CA LEU A 138 -5.03 -1.65 2.73
C LEU A 138 -3.53 -1.34 2.60
N ARG A 139 -2.99 -1.39 1.38
CA ARG A 139 -1.56 -1.08 1.14
C ARG A 139 -1.23 0.37 1.49
N CYS A 140 -2.07 1.31 1.06
CA CYS A 140 -1.89 2.72 1.39
C CYS A 140 -2.02 2.99 2.89
N LEU A 141 -2.95 2.31 3.58
CA LEU A 141 -3.07 2.37 5.03
C LEU A 141 -1.80 1.90 5.73
N ALA A 142 -1.26 0.75 5.32
CA ALA A 142 -0.01 0.23 5.88
C ALA A 142 1.18 1.18 5.65
N ASP A 143 1.22 1.85 4.50
CA ASP A 143 2.24 2.86 4.23
C ASP A 143 2.10 4.09 5.14
N LEU A 144 0.87 4.60 5.34
CA LEU A 144 0.62 5.74 6.24
C LEU A 144 0.93 5.41 7.70
N ILE A 145 0.59 4.20 8.17
CA ILE A 145 0.97 3.72 9.50
C ILE A 145 2.50 3.67 9.62
N THR A 146 3.20 3.16 8.60
CA THR A 146 4.67 3.13 8.59
C THR A 146 5.28 4.55 8.69
N ILE A 147 4.69 5.53 7.98
CA ILE A 147 5.12 6.94 8.07
C ILE A 147 4.82 7.53 9.45
N HIS A 148 3.63 7.25 9.99
CA HIS A 148 3.25 7.68 11.35
C HIS A 148 4.28 7.19 12.38
N ASP A 149 4.56 5.89 12.39
CA ASP A 149 5.53 5.27 13.31
C ASP A 149 6.95 5.83 13.12
N LEU A 150 7.34 6.12 11.87
CA LEU A 150 8.64 6.71 11.57
C LEU A 150 8.77 8.12 12.14
N LEU A 151 7.75 8.95 11.99
CA LEU A 151 7.70 10.30 12.54
C LEU A 151 7.74 10.27 14.07
N GLU A 152 6.92 9.42 14.69
CA GLU A 152 6.87 9.25 16.14
C GLU A 152 8.22 8.81 16.72
N ARG A 153 8.84 7.77 16.16
CA ARG A 153 10.17 7.29 16.60
C ARG A 153 11.29 8.28 16.36
N SER A 154 11.11 9.22 15.45
CA SER A 154 12.07 10.28 15.16
C SER A 154 11.80 11.56 15.95
N ASP A 155 10.91 11.52 16.94
CA ASP A 155 10.48 12.66 17.77
C ASP A 155 10.03 13.86 16.91
N ARG A 156 9.30 13.57 15.82
CA ARG A 156 8.71 14.57 14.92
C ARG A 156 7.23 14.72 15.19
N GLN A 157 6.72 15.94 15.00
CA GLN A 157 5.29 16.18 15.06
C GLN A 157 4.59 15.37 13.93
N ILE A 158 3.55 14.64 14.29
CA ILE A 158 2.72 13.91 13.32
C ILE A 158 1.70 14.89 12.74
N PRO A 159 1.71 15.13 11.41
CA PRO A 159 0.73 15.98 10.77
C PRO A 159 -0.69 15.42 10.93
N GLU A 160 -1.65 16.31 11.24
CA GLU A 160 -3.06 15.92 11.48
C GLU A 160 -3.68 15.15 10.30
N PHE A 161 -3.27 15.45 9.07
CA PHE A 161 -3.80 14.76 7.90
C PHE A 161 -3.47 13.26 7.90
N ILE A 162 -2.30 12.85 8.41
CA ILE A 162 -1.89 11.44 8.49
C ILE A 162 -2.85 10.68 9.41
N THR A 163 -3.04 11.14 10.64
CA THR A 163 -3.97 10.52 11.60
C THR A 163 -5.40 10.49 11.06
N ARG A 164 -5.83 11.58 10.44
CA ARG A 164 -7.16 11.69 9.82
C ARG A 164 -7.35 10.64 8.70
N TRP A 165 -6.38 10.49 7.79
CA TRP A 165 -6.49 9.52 6.70
C TRP A 165 -6.33 8.08 7.18
N ILE A 166 -5.46 7.81 8.13
CA ILE A 166 -5.37 6.48 8.79
C ILE A 166 -6.74 6.07 9.33
N GLY A 167 -7.43 6.95 10.07
CA GLY A 167 -8.75 6.66 10.61
C GLY A 167 -9.83 6.42 9.55
N ARG A 168 -9.84 7.22 8.47
CA ARG A 168 -10.80 7.08 7.37
C ARG A 168 -10.58 5.81 6.54
N ILE A 169 -9.35 5.58 6.12
CA ILE A 169 -8.99 4.40 5.33
C ILE A 169 -9.14 3.13 6.17
N GLY A 170 -8.73 3.17 7.44
CA GLY A 170 -8.94 2.08 8.38
C GLY A 170 -10.41 1.71 8.56
N GLY A 171 -11.30 2.71 8.60
CA GLY A 171 -12.75 2.50 8.59
C GLY A 171 -13.23 1.76 7.34
N MET A 172 -12.74 2.12 6.17
CA MET A 172 -13.07 1.44 4.90
C MET A 172 -12.47 0.04 4.79
N VAL A 173 -11.25 -0.17 5.25
CA VAL A 173 -10.63 -1.51 5.29
C VAL A 173 -11.46 -2.43 6.20
N ALA A 174 -11.86 -1.94 7.39
CA ALA A 174 -12.75 -2.69 8.29
C ALA A 174 -14.14 -2.92 7.70
N PHE A 175 -14.65 -2.01 6.87
CA PHE A 175 -15.90 -2.19 6.14
C PHE A 175 -15.84 -3.39 5.18
N PHE A 176 -14.71 -3.61 4.51
CA PHE A 176 -14.52 -4.73 3.58
C PHE A 176 -13.98 -6.00 4.23
N LYS A 177 -13.67 -5.97 5.53
CA LYS A 177 -13.20 -7.16 6.23
C LYS A 177 -14.34 -8.17 6.37
N ALA A 178 -14.07 -9.41 5.95
CA ALA A 178 -14.95 -10.56 6.15
C ALA A 178 -14.74 -11.19 7.53
N GLU A 179 -15.58 -12.17 7.90
CA GLU A 179 -15.51 -12.83 9.20
C GLU A 179 -14.25 -13.71 9.36
N ASP A 180 -13.72 -14.20 8.27
CA ASP A 180 -12.44 -14.96 8.20
C ASP A 180 -11.20 -14.07 8.18
N ASP A 181 -11.35 -12.79 8.53
CA ASP A 181 -10.30 -11.75 8.48
C ASP A 181 -9.76 -11.43 7.09
N SER A 182 -10.24 -12.07 6.04
CA SER A 182 -9.87 -11.72 4.68
C SER A 182 -10.51 -10.41 4.22
N LEU A 183 -9.98 -9.85 3.14
CA LEU A 183 -10.53 -8.66 2.51
C LEU A 183 -11.43 -9.08 1.33
N MET A 184 -12.64 -8.52 1.26
CA MET A 184 -13.55 -8.78 0.14
C MET A 184 -12.93 -8.31 -1.18
N PRO A 185 -12.88 -9.16 -2.22
CA PRO A 185 -12.19 -8.86 -3.47
C PRO A 185 -13.08 -8.03 -4.40
N PHE A 186 -12.93 -6.71 -4.36
CA PHE A 186 -13.51 -5.82 -5.36
C PHE A 186 -12.39 -5.29 -6.26
N HIS A 187 -12.67 -5.17 -7.55
CA HIS A 187 -11.76 -4.69 -8.59
C HIS A 187 -10.43 -5.48 -8.62
N ASP A 188 -9.27 -4.87 -8.51
CA ASP A 188 -7.97 -5.58 -8.48
C ASP A 188 -7.67 -6.25 -7.12
N GLY A 189 -8.71 -6.51 -6.33
CA GLY A 189 -8.61 -7.13 -5.01
C GLY A 189 -8.12 -8.57 -5.07
N ASP A 190 -7.32 -8.94 -4.07
CA ASP A 190 -6.78 -10.28 -3.87
C ASP A 190 -7.21 -10.77 -2.49
N GLU A 191 -7.69 -12.01 -2.39
CA GLU A 191 -8.18 -12.61 -1.14
C GLU A 191 -7.07 -12.99 -0.15
N ARG A 192 -5.82 -12.94 -0.56
CA ARG A 192 -4.66 -13.54 0.09
C ARG A 192 -4.06 -12.73 1.22
N TRP A 193 -4.80 -12.11 2.13
CA TRP A 193 -4.13 -11.27 3.13
C TRP A 193 -4.83 -11.18 4.50
N PRO A 194 -5.45 -12.25 5.05
CA PRO A 194 -6.15 -12.14 6.34
C PRO A 194 -5.23 -11.70 7.47
N GLU A 195 -4.01 -12.24 7.52
CA GLU A 195 -3.01 -11.88 8.52
C GLU A 195 -2.55 -10.42 8.39
N ALA A 196 -2.38 -9.92 7.15
CA ALA A 196 -2.01 -8.54 6.89
C ALA A 196 -3.17 -7.58 7.24
N VAL A 197 -4.41 -7.93 6.96
CA VAL A 197 -5.60 -7.14 7.34
C VAL A 197 -5.67 -6.99 8.85
N SER A 198 -5.56 -8.09 9.59
CA SER A 198 -5.61 -8.08 11.05
C SER A 198 -4.41 -7.33 11.64
N ALA A 199 -3.20 -7.54 11.10
CA ALA A 199 -2.00 -6.83 11.53
C ALA A 199 -2.14 -5.31 11.32
N VAL A 200 -2.58 -4.86 10.15
CA VAL A 200 -2.73 -3.42 9.87
C VAL A 200 -3.82 -2.79 10.73
N LEU A 201 -4.97 -3.46 10.90
CA LEU A 201 -6.05 -2.93 11.73
C LEU A 201 -5.71 -2.90 13.22
N SER A 202 -4.85 -3.79 13.70
CA SER A 202 -4.39 -3.79 15.10
C SER A 202 -3.49 -2.60 15.46
N HIS A 203 -2.90 -1.92 14.47
CA HIS A 203 -2.12 -0.70 14.68
C HIS A 203 -2.98 0.57 14.80
N LEU A 204 -4.30 0.47 14.61
CA LEU A 204 -5.17 1.62 14.79
C LEU A 204 -5.36 1.91 16.27
N GLU A 205 -5.04 3.12 16.72
CA GLU A 205 -5.19 3.56 18.12
C GLU A 205 -6.65 3.47 18.62
N THR A 206 -7.58 3.69 17.71
CA THR A 206 -9.02 3.59 17.99
C THR A 206 -9.68 2.58 17.06
N PRO A 207 -10.62 1.77 17.59
CA PRO A 207 -11.39 0.85 16.76
C PRO A 207 -12.02 1.57 15.56
N PRO A 208 -11.95 0.99 14.35
CA PRO A 208 -12.53 1.61 13.16
C PRO A 208 -14.04 1.86 13.35
N ARG A 209 -14.48 3.03 12.92
CA ARG A 209 -15.92 3.34 12.94
C ARG A 209 -16.66 2.39 12.02
N GLN A 210 -17.66 1.70 12.55
CA GLN A 210 -18.56 0.88 11.74
C GLN A 210 -19.61 1.75 11.06
N PHE A 211 -19.85 1.50 9.81
CA PHE A 211 -20.90 2.14 9.00
C PHE A 211 -21.41 1.16 7.93
N SER A 212 -22.64 1.38 7.47
CA SER A 212 -23.29 0.52 6.47
C SER A 212 -23.37 1.17 5.08
N VAL A 213 -23.05 2.44 4.97
CA VAL A 213 -23.06 3.17 3.71
C VAL A 213 -21.80 4.03 3.60
N ALA A 214 -21.09 3.88 2.51
CA ALA A 214 -19.96 4.72 2.10
C ALA A 214 -20.41 5.65 0.95
N PRO A 215 -21.01 6.81 1.25
CA PRO A 215 -21.79 7.57 0.26
C PRO A 215 -20.93 8.23 -0.82
N LYS A 216 -19.64 8.40 -0.60
CA LYS A 216 -18.73 9.00 -1.58
C LYS A 216 -18.12 7.97 -2.52
N SER A 217 -17.73 6.83 -1.97
CA SER A 217 -17.24 5.68 -2.76
C SER A 217 -18.37 4.80 -3.30
N GLY A 218 -19.61 4.95 -2.80
CA GLY A 218 -20.79 4.26 -3.31
C GLY A 218 -20.94 2.81 -2.90
N PHE A 219 -20.27 2.37 -1.82
CA PHE A 219 -20.45 1.03 -1.28
C PHE A 219 -21.56 0.98 -0.23
N HIS A 220 -22.34 -0.11 -0.26
CA HIS A 220 -23.40 -0.39 0.72
C HIS A 220 -23.16 -1.73 1.36
N LYS A 221 -23.33 -1.82 2.68
CA LYS A 221 -23.22 -3.04 3.48
C LYS A 221 -24.52 -3.31 4.21
N LEU A 222 -25.13 -4.46 3.96
CA LEU A 222 -26.33 -4.92 4.63
C LEU A 222 -25.97 -6.12 5.50
N ILE A 223 -26.42 -6.11 6.76
CA ILE A 223 -26.14 -7.16 7.73
C ILE A 223 -27.47 -7.64 8.31
N LYS A 224 -27.69 -8.96 8.28
CA LYS A 224 -28.82 -9.61 8.96
C LYS A 224 -28.36 -10.92 9.59
N GLY A 225 -28.25 -10.93 10.92
CA GLY A 225 -27.64 -12.07 11.61
C GLY A 225 -26.19 -12.25 11.22
N GLN A 226 -25.84 -13.41 10.71
CA GLN A 226 -24.50 -13.71 10.20
C GLN A 226 -24.35 -13.40 8.70
N THR A 227 -25.47 -13.12 8.02
CA THR A 227 -25.44 -12.83 6.59
C THR A 227 -25.01 -11.38 6.34
N VAL A 228 -23.99 -11.20 5.52
CA VAL A 228 -23.42 -9.91 5.11
C VAL A 228 -23.45 -9.80 3.60
N LEU A 229 -24.07 -8.75 3.10
CA LEU A 229 -24.00 -8.37 1.67
C LEU A 229 -23.30 -7.04 1.56
N VAL A 230 -22.27 -6.97 0.72
CA VAL A 230 -21.61 -5.71 0.31
C VAL A 230 -21.86 -5.51 -1.17
N LEU A 231 -22.43 -4.36 -1.52
CA LEU A 231 -22.77 -3.98 -2.89
C LEU A 231 -21.90 -2.81 -3.34
N ASP A 232 -21.31 -2.92 -4.53
CA ASP A 232 -20.69 -1.82 -5.27
C ASP A 232 -21.74 -1.13 -6.13
N ALA A 233 -22.30 -0.02 -5.64
CA ALA A 233 -23.26 0.81 -6.36
C ALA A 233 -22.66 2.13 -6.87
N GLY A 234 -21.34 2.27 -6.85
CA GLY A 234 -20.62 3.45 -7.29
C GLY A 234 -20.35 3.46 -8.80
N ALA A 235 -19.92 4.61 -9.29
CA ALA A 235 -19.43 4.74 -10.66
C ALA A 235 -18.13 3.94 -10.86
N ALA A 236 -17.90 3.48 -12.10
CA ALA A 236 -16.61 2.86 -12.46
C ALA A 236 -15.46 3.86 -12.21
N PRO A 237 -14.29 3.35 -11.79
CA PRO A 237 -13.13 4.21 -11.58
C PRO A 237 -12.69 4.86 -12.90
N GLU A 238 -12.38 6.16 -12.82
CA GLU A 238 -11.84 6.89 -13.97
C GLU A 238 -10.35 6.59 -14.19
N ARG A 239 -9.87 6.84 -15.41
CA ARG A 239 -8.43 6.73 -15.68
C ARG A 239 -7.66 7.80 -14.90
N PRO A 240 -6.44 7.51 -14.43
CA PRO A 240 -5.65 6.27 -14.62
C PRO A 240 -5.96 5.15 -13.62
N PHE A 241 -6.89 5.34 -12.69
CA PHE A 241 -7.18 4.39 -11.63
C PHE A 241 -7.99 3.17 -12.10
N GLY A 242 -8.70 3.31 -13.22
CA GLY A 242 -9.56 2.27 -13.78
C GLY A 242 -8.86 1.20 -14.62
N ASP A 243 -7.56 1.34 -14.89
CA ASP A 243 -6.85 0.43 -15.80
C ASP A 243 -6.78 -1.02 -15.32
N LYS A 244 -6.96 -1.24 -14.01
CA LYS A 244 -7.03 -2.57 -13.38
C LYS A 244 -8.42 -2.86 -12.79
N ALA A 245 -9.40 -1.99 -13.04
CA ALA A 245 -10.76 -2.22 -12.57
C ALA A 245 -11.44 -3.27 -13.43
N HIS A 246 -12.28 -4.07 -12.78
CA HIS A 246 -13.13 -5.04 -13.48
C HIS A 246 -14.46 -4.39 -13.87
N SER A 247 -15.20 -5.01 -14.79
CA SER A 247 -16.57 -4.63 -15.15
C SER A 247 -17.56 -4.92 -14.00
N GLY A 248 -17.24 -4.43 -12.81
CA GLY A 248 -17.92 -4.78 -11.56
C GLY A 248 -19.07 -3.86 -11.18
N ALA A 249 -19.67 -3.12 -12.13
CA ALA A 249 -20.85 -2.28 -11.84
C ALA A 249 -21.96 -3.14 -11.24
N LEU A 250 -22.42 -2.80 -10.02
CA LEU A 250 -23.37 -3.56 -9.22
C LEU A 250 -22.84 -4.94 -8.77
N GLY A 251 -21.53 -5.15 -8.82
CA GLY A 251 -20.88 -6.31 -8.22
C GLY A 251 -21.18 -6.39 -6.72
N PHE A 252 -21.38 -7.59 -6.20
CA PHE A 252 -21.63 -7.76 -4.77
C PHE A 252 -20.94 -9.00 -4.22
N GLU A 253 -20.63 -8.92 -2.93
CA GLU A 253 -20.16 -10.02 -2.10
C GLU A 253 -21.28 -10.43 -1.16
N LEU A 254 -21.59 -11.72 -1.07
CA LEU A 254 -22.58 -12.28 -0.13
C LEU A 254 -21.94 -13.38 0.69
N HIS A 255 -21.89 -13.17 2.00
CA HIS A 255 -21.32 -14.11 2.97
C HIS A 255 -22.37 -14.49 4.00
N ASP A 256 -22.28 -15.71 4.53
CA ASP A 256 -23.08 -16.17 5.67
C ASP A 256 -22.14 -16.80 6.71
N GLY A 257 -21.83 -16.03 7.76
CA GLY A 257 -20.73 -16.34 8.64
C GLY A 257 -19.42 -16.45 7.84
N PRO A 258 -18.62 -17.50 8.03
CA PRO A 258 -17.38 -17.71 7.28
C PRO A 258 -17.60 -18.21 5.84
N ALA A 259 -18.84 -18.58 5.47
CA ALA A 259 -19.13 -19.10 4.14
C ALA A 259 -19.34 -17.98 3.13
N ARG A 260 -18.57 -18.01 2.05
CA ARG A 260 -18.73 -17.10 0.91
C ARG A 260 -19.72 -17.70 -0.07
N LEU A 261 -20.92 -17.13 -0.16
CA LEU A 261 -22.00 -17.62 -1.04
C LEU A 261 -21.88 -17.05 -2.45
N VAL A 262 -21.57 -15.76 -2.56
CA VAL A 262 -21.25 -15.09 -3.83
C VAL A 262 -20.01 -14.26 -3.62
N THR A 263 -19.02 -14.46 -4.45
CA THR A 263 -17.76 -13.71 -4.42
C THR A 263 -17.32 -13.30 -5.80
N SER A 264 -16.67 -12.17 -5.90
CA SER A 264 -16.03 -11.73 -7.14
C SER A 264 -14.87 -12.66 -7.49
N CYS A 265 -14.79 -13.05 -8.76
CA CYS A 265 -13.71 -13.88 -9.27
C CYS A 265 -12.44 -13.07 -9.53
N ALA A 266 -12.01 -12.21 -8.62
CA ALA A 266 -10.86 -11.34 -8.75
C ALA A 266 -9.90 -11.70 -9.91
N CYS A 267 -9.42 -10.74 -10.67
CA CYS A 267 -8.56 -11.02 -11.83
C CYS A 267 -7.10 -11.13 -11.36
N SER A 268 -6.49 -12.31 -11.48
CA SER A 268 -5.05 -12.47 -11.25
C SER A 268 -4.25 -11.54 -12.17
N PRO A 269 -3.17 -10.90 -11.70
CA PRO A 269 -2.26 -10.15 -12.55
C PRO A 269 -1.60 -11.02 -13.65
N GLU A 270 -1.64 -12.34 -13.50
CA GLU A 270 -1.08 -13.32 -14.45
C GLU A 270 -2.04 -13.66 -15.59
N ILE A 271 -3.30 -13.21 -15.54
CA ILE A 271 -4.27 -13.46 -16.61
C ILE A 271 -3.98 -12.55 -17.80
N ASP A 272 -3.99 -13.14 -18.98
CA ASP A 272 -3.74 -12.50 -20.28
C ASP A 272 -4.55 -11.21 -20.45
N ILE A 273 -3.91 -10.20 -21.01
CA ILE A 273 -4.50 -8.88 -21.33
C ILE A 273 -5.78 -9.01 -22.17
N ALA A 274 -5.83 -10.02 -23.08
CA ALA A 274 -7.01 -10.29 -23.90
C ALA A 274 -8.22 -10.72 -23.06
N PHE A 275 -8.03 -11.50 -22.01
CA PHE A 275 -9.10 -11.92 -21.11
C PHE A 275 -9.59 -10.74 -20.25
N ARG A 276 -8.66 -9.88 -19.79
CA ARG A 276 -9.01 -8.65 -19.04
C ARG A 276 -9.86 -7.68 -19.84
N ALA A 277 -9.67 -7.63 -21.15
CA ALA A 277 -10.46 -6.76 -22.04
C ALA A 277 -11.86 -7.32 -22.33
N ALA A 278 -12.10 -8.60 -22.05
CA ALA A 278 -13.37 -9.28 -22.29
C ALA A 278 -14.26 -9.40 -21.04
N VAL A 279 -13.72 -9.13 -19.85
CA VAL A 279 -14.41 -9.17 -18.56
C VAL A 279 -14.58 -7.77 -18.01
#